data_b14f72181b4a0be44576d34a6650075c
#
_entry.id   b14f72181b4a0be44576d34a6650075c
#
_cell.length_a   1.000
_cell.length_b   1.000
_cell.length_c   1.000
_cell.angle_alpha   90.00
_cell.angle_beta   90.00
_cell.angle_gamma   90.00
#
_symmetry.space_group_name_H-M   'P 1'
#
loop_
_entity.id
_entity.type
_entity.pdbx_description
1 polymer ?
#
loop_
_entity_poly.entity_id
_entity_poly.type
_entity_poly.pdbx_seq_one_letter_code
_entity_poly.pdbx_strand_id
1 'polypeptide(L)'
;MPTREELVEHLWQEVINPLDDPSTLDNIIANCRRQPDAGFAGVGPAIERALAAGVSAQDLCLINRSATYEAVFGTLYAIGDPGVDDNDVFGLYELLATSPGAKW
;
A
#
# COMPACT_ATOMS: atom_id res chain seq x y z
N MET A 1 -21.58 10.52 5.70
CA MET A 1 -20.89 9.22 5.66
C MET A 1 -20.55 8.88 4.23
N PRO A 2 -19.29 8.58 3.92
CA PRO A 2 -18.94 8.15 2.57
C PRO A 2 -19.58 6.80 2.23
N THR A 3 -19.83 6.58 0.96
CA THR A 3 -20.29 5.29 0.46
C THR A 3 -19.14 4.28 0.49
N ARG A 4 -19.46 3.00 0.30
CA ARG A 4 -18.44 1.94 0.15
C ARG A 4 -17.50 2.23 -1.00
N GLU A 5 -18.05 2.69 -2.13
CA GLU A 5 -17.30 3.03 -3.33
C GLU A 5 -16.35 4.21 -3.06
N GLU A 6 -16.81 5.23 -2.36
CA GLU A 6 -16.00 6.39 -1.98
C GLU A 6 -14.87 5.98 -1.02
N LEU A 7 -15.14 5.10 -0.06
CA LEU A 7 -14.12 4.59 0.85
C LEU A 7 -13.00 3.88 0.10
N VAL A 8 -13.36 2.99 -0.81
CA VAL A 8 -12.39 2.22 -1.60
C VAL A 8 -11.58 3.12 -2.52
N GLU A 9 -12.23 4.10 -3.16
CA GLU A 9 -11.54 5.09 -3.96
C GLU A 9 -10.55 5.91 -3.12
N HIS A 10 -10.94 6.27 -1.90
CA HIS A 10 -10.09 6.96 -0.95
C HIS A 10 -8.84 6.15 -0.59
N LEU A 11 -9.00 4.83 -0.40
CA LEU A 11 -7.87 3.93 -0.14
C LEU A 11 -6.87 3.93 -1.31
N TRP A 12 -7.35 3.94 -2.56
CA TRP A 12 -6.45 4.08 -3.71
C TRP A 12 -5.73 5.42 -3.69
N GLN A 13 -6.46 6.51 -3.48
CA GLN A 13 -5.91 7.87 -3.55
C GLN A 13 -4.93 8.16 -2.42
N GLU A 14 -5.20 7.69 -1.21
CA GLU A 14 -4.43 8.07 -0.03
C GLU A 14 -3.39 7.03 0.39
N VAL A 15 -3.58 5.77 0.06
CA VAL A 15 -2.73 4.68 0.55
C VAL A 15 -1.90 4.04 -0.56
N ILE A 16 -2.51 3.73 -1.70
CA ILE A 16 -1.86 2.93 -2.74
C ILE A 16 -1.18 3.80 -3.79
N ASN A 17 -1.92 4.72 -4.42
CA ASN A 17 -1.40 5.53 -5.53
C ASN A 17 -0.22 6.43 -5.17
N PRO A 18 -0.15 7.04 -3.96
CA PRO A 18 0.99 7.89 -3.61
C PRO A 18 2.33 7.17 -3.65
N LEU A 19 2.34 5.85 -3.53
CA LEU A 19 3.58 5.05 -3.59
C LEU A 19 4.18 4.96 -4.99
N ASP A 20 3.51 5.51 -6.00
CA ASP A 20 4.06 5.63 -7.36
C ASP A 20 5.17 6.69 -7.43
N ASP A 21 5.25 7.60 -6.49
CA ASP A 21 6.25 8.65 -6.44
C ASP A 21 7.56 8.12 -5.83
N PRO A 22 8.69 8.20 -6.55
CA PRO A 22 9.98 7.77 -6.02
C PRO A 22 10.43 8.48 -4.74
N SER A 23 9.89 9.66 -4.44
CA SER A 23 10.18 10.34 -3.18
C SER A 23 9.73 9.54 -1.94
N THR A 24 8.79 8.60 -2.11
CA THR A 24 8.39 7.70 -1.02
C THR A 24 9.54 6.80 -0.58
N LEU A 25 10.40 6.40 -1.51
CA LEU A 25 11.59 5.60 -1.18
C LEU A 25 12.58 6.41 -0.32
N ASP A 26 12.80 7.66 -0.67
CA ASP A 26 13.66 8.55 0.10
C ASP A 26 13.12 8.77 1.50
N ASN A 27 11.81 8.92 1.63
CA ASN A 27 11.14 9.06 2.93
C ASN A 27 11.32 7.81 3.79
N ILE A 28 11.19 6.63 3.21
CA ILE A 28 11.40 5.36 3.92
C ILE A 28 12.85 5.28 4.42
N ILE A 29 13.81 5.58 3.55
CA ILE A 29 15.23 5.56 3.91
C ILE A 29 15.51 6.54 5.07
N ALA A 30 15.00 7.75 4.98
CA ALA A 30 15.19 8.77 6.00
C ALA A 30 14.56 8.37 7.34
N ASN A 31 13.36 7.79 7.31
CA ASN A 31 12.68 7.32 8.52
C ASN A 31 13.45 6.18 9.19
N CYS A 32 14.00 5.24 8.41
CA CYS A 32 14.80 4.15 8.93
C CYS A 32 16.09 4.64 9.60
N ARG A 33 16.72 5.68 9.04
CA ARG A 33 17.91 6.29 9.63
C ARG A 33 17.61 6.98 10.95
N ARG A 34 16.45 7.62 11.07
CA ARG A 34 16.04 8.31 12.30
C ARG A 34 15.66 7.35 13.42
N GLN A 35 15.17 6.17 13.08
CA GLN A 35 14.67 5.18 14.03
C GLN A 35 15.24 3.79 13.74
N PRO A 36 16.57 3.61 13.94
CA PRO A 36 17.23 2.36 13.55
C PRO A 36 16.77 1.14 14.33
N ASP A 37 16.13 1.33 15.48
CA ASP A 37 15.62 0.24 16.31
C ASP A 37 14.11 -0.02 16.10
N ALA A 38 13.47 0.73 15.22
CA ALA A 38 12.04 0.53 14.92
C ALA A 38 11.82 -0.72 14.08
N GLY A 39 10.59 -1.23 14.10
CA GLY A 39 10.19 -2.34 13.24
C GLY A 39 10.43 -2.00 11.76
N PHE A 40 10.94 -2.97 11.00
CA PHE A 40 11.25 -2.81 9.58
C PHE A 40 12.33 -1.76 9.26
N ALA A 41 13.14 -1.36 10.24
CA ALA A 41 14.23 -0.40 10.00
C ALA A 41 15.24 -0.88 8.95
N GLY A 42 15.35 -2.19 8.71
CA GLY A 42 16.18 -2.77 7.66
C GLY A 42 15.71 -2.50 6.24
N VAL A 43 14.50 -1.99 6.05
CA VAL A 43 13.94 -1.69 4.72
C VAL A 43 14.70 -0.57 4.02
N GLY A 44 15.10 0.49 4.75
CA GLY A 44 15.89 1.58 4.17
C GLY A 44 17.20 1.10 3.55
N PRO A 45 18.06 0.40 4.31
CA PRO A 45 19.27 -0.21 3.75
C PRO A 45 19.00 -1.17 2.59
N ALA A 46 17.92 -1.94 2.63
CA ALA A 46 17.56 -2.84 1.54
C ALA A 46 17.24 -2.07 0.25
N ILE A 47 16.51 -0.98 0.35
CA ILE A 47 16.23 -0.11 -0.81
C ILE A 47 17.53 0.46 -1.37
N GLU A 48 18.42 0.95 -0.51
CA GLU A 48 19.70 1.49 -0.93
C GLU A 48 20.54 0.46 -1.66
N ARG A 49 20.59 -0.79 -1.16
CA ARG A 49 21.31 -1.88 -1.83
C ARG A 49 20.71 -2.22 -3.18
N ALA A 50 19.39 -2.24 -3.29
CA ALA A 50 18.71 -2.53 -4.56
C ALA A 50 19.01 -1.45 -5.60
N LEU A 51 18.94 -0.18 -5.22
CA LEU A 51 19.28 0.93 -6.11
C LEU A 51 20.74 0.87 -6.55
N ALA A 52 21.66 0.58 -5.63
CA ALA A 52 23.08 0.44 -5.93
C ALA A 52 23.37 -0.74 -6.87
N ALA A 53 22.55 -1.79 -6.82
CA ALA A 53 22.65 -2.95 -7.69
C ALA A 53 22.02 -2.73 -9.08
N GLY A 54 21.41 -1.58 -9.32
CA GLY A 54 20.85 -1.24 -10.63
C GLY A 54 19.34 -1.42 -10.77
N VAL A 55 18.63 -1.78 -9.69
CA VAL A 55 17.18 -1.83 -9.72
C VAL A 55 16.64 -0.38 -9.80
N SER A 56 15.73 -0.12 -10.72
CA SER A 56 15.18 1.24 -10.87
C SER A 56 14.29 1.62 -9.70
N ALA A 57 14.24 2.92 -9.39
CA ALA A 57 13.34 3.44 -8.38
C ALA A 57 11.87 3.16 -8.77
N GLN A 58 11.54 3.20 -10.05
CA GLN A 58 10.18 2.91 -10.53
C GLN A 58 9.80 1.45 -10.30
N ASP A 59 10.71 0.52 -10.50
CA ASP A 59 10.46 -0.90 -10.22
C ASP A 59 10.22 -1.13 -8.73
N LEU A 60 10.99 -0.49 -7.87
CA LEU A 60 10.79 -0.57 -6.43
C LEU A 60 9.44 0.01 -6.02
N CYS A 61 9.03 1.13 -6.63
CA CYS A 61 7.71 1.71 -6.39
C CYS A 61 6.60 0.77 -6.84
N LEU A 62 6.75 0.13 -7.99
CA LEU A 62 5.76 -0.85 -8.49
C LEU A 62 5.62 -2.01 -7.51
N ILE A 63 6.73 -2.57 -7.05
CA ILE A 63 6.73 -3.65 -6.06
C ILE A 63 6.04 -3.19 -4.77
N ASN A 64 6.38 -2.02 -4.29
CA ASN A 64 5.81 -1.47 -3.06
C ASN A 64 4.29 -1.23 -3.19
N ARG A 65 3.85 -0.68 -4.31
CA ARG A 65 2.41 -0.49 -4.58
C ARG A 65 1.68 -1.81 -4.66
N SER A 66 2.25 -2.78 -5.35
CA SER A 66 1.67 -4.12 -5.47
C SER A 66 1.52 -4.78 -4.09
N ALA A 67 2.56 -4.73 -3.27
CA ALA A 67 2.51 -5.28 -1.92
C ALA A 67 1.47 -4.56 -1.05
N THR A 68 1.39 -3.25 -1.18
CA THR A 68 0.41 -2.44 -0.44
C THR A 68 -1.02 -2.76 -0.87
N TYR A 69 -1.26 -2.88 -2.19
CA TYR A 69 -2.55 -3.32 -2.69
C TYR A 69 -2.94 -4.69 -2.12
N GLU A 70 -2.02 -5.65 -2.17
CA GLU A 70 -2.28 -7.00 -1.65
C GLU A 70 -2.60 -6.98 -0.15
N ALA A 71 -1.91 -6.13 0.61
CA ALA A 71 -2.17 -5.98 2.05
C ALA A 71 -3.54 -5.36 2.32
N VAL A 72 -3.91 -4.33 1.57
CA VAL A 72 -5.23 -3.69 1.70
C VAL A 72 -6.34 -4.66 1.30
N PHE A 73 -6.17 -5.33 0.17
CA PHE A 73 -7.10 -6.36 -0.31
C PHE A 73 -7.27 -7.47 0.74
N GLY A 74 -6.16 -8.02 1.22
CA GLY A 74 -6.18 -9.08 2.22
C GLY A 74 -6.82 -8.66 3.54
N THR A 75 -6.60 -7.42 3.96
CA THR A 75 -7.21 -6.86 5.17
C THR A 75 -8.73 -6.77 5.01
N LEU A 76 -9.19 -6.23 3.88
CA LEU A 76 -10.62 -6.10 3.61
C LEU A 76 -11.30 -7.47 3.49
N TYR A 77 -10.62 -8.43 2.86
CA TYR A 77 -11.08 -9.81 2.75
C TYR A 77 -11.21 -10.45 4.15
N ALA A 78 -10.20 -10.29 5.00
CA ALA A 78 -10.19 -10.85 6.34
C ALA A 78 -11.28 -10.26 7.24
N ILE A 79 -11.57 -8.96 7.09
CA ILE A 79 -12.65 -8.29 7.82
C ILE A 79 -14.02 -8.84 7.37
N GLY A 80 -14.20 -9.10 6.08
CA GLY A 80 -15.48 -9.56 5.54
C GLY A 80 -15.75 -11.05 5.75
N ASP A 81 -14.69 -11.87 5.78
CA ASP A 81 -14.82 -13.33 5.72
C ASP A 81 -15.39 -13.99 6.99
N PRO A 82 -14.99 -13.62 8.22
CA PRO A 82 -15.49 -14.34 9.39
C PRO A 82 -16.85 -13.85 9.89
N GLY A 83 -17.65 -13.22 9.04
CA GLY A 83 -19.01 -12.89 9.41
C GLY A 83 -19.15 -11.64 10.27
N VAL A 84 -18.36 -10.65 10.00
CA VAL A 84 -18.72 -9.29 10.39
C VAL A 84 -20.01 -8.99 9.64
N ASP A 85 -21.11 -9.10 10.36
CA ASP A 85 -22.46 -9.10 9.81
C ASP A 85 -22.90 -7.67 9.47
N ASP A 86 -22.13 -7.05 8.57
CA ASP A 86 -22.36 -5.69 8.09
C ASP A 86 -22.13 -5.66 6.58
N ASN A 87 -23.21 -5.40 5.86
CA ASN A 87 -23.15 -5.30 4.41
C ASN A 87 -22.23 -4.18 3.91
N ASP A 88 -21.95 -3.18 4.74
CA ASP A 88 -21.05 -2.08 4.39
C ASP A 88 -19.57 -2.53 4.33
N VAL A 89 -19.23 -3.60 5.02
CA VAL A 89 -17.88 -4.15 5.06
C VAL A 89 -17.73 -5.33 4.11
N PHE A 90 -18.80 -6.12 3.96
CA PHE A 90 -18.79 -7.33 3.12
C PHE A 90 -18.54 -6.96 1.65
N GLY A 91 -17.58 -7.64 1.04
CA GLY A 91 -17.27 -7.43 -0.38
C GLY A 91 -16.45 -6.19 -0.70
N LEU A 92 -15.95 -5.45 0.28
CA LEU A 92 -15.08 -4.30 0.04
C LEU A 92 -13.84 -4.65 -0.77
N TYR A 93 -13.32 -5.87 -0.60
CA TYR A 93 -12.16 -6.31 -1.38
C TYR A 93 -12.44 -6.38 -2.88
N GLU A 94 -13.66 -6.71 -3.27
CA GLU A 94 -14.05 -6.71 -4.70
C GLU A 94 -14.15 -5.28 -5.24
N LEU A 95 -14.70 -4.36 -4.46
CA LEU A 95 -14.79 -2.95 -4.83
C LEU A 95 -13.40 -2.32 -4.96
N LEU A 96 -12.45 -2.75 -4.13
CA LEU A 96 -11.07 -2.24 -4.21
C LEU A 96 -10.49 -2.46 -5.61
N ALA A 97 -10.69 -3.65 -6.17
CA ALA A 97 -10.17 -4.01 -7.48
C ALA A 97 -10.85 -3.28 -8.65
N THR A 98 -12.09 -2.86 -8.46
CA THR A 98 -12.89 -2.23 -9.52
C THR A 98 -13.10 -0.73 -9.33
N SER A 99 -12.46 -0.12 -8.33
CA SER A 99 -12.62 1.30 -8.02
C SER A 99 -12.15 2.18 -9.19
N PRO A 100 -12.89 3.26 -9.51
CA PRO A 100 -12.42 4.23 -10.50
C PRO A 100 -11.10 4.91 -10.13
N GLY A 101 -10.75 4.94 -8.84
CA GLY A 101 -9.48 5.47 -8.35
C GLY A 101 -8.28 4.56 -8.55
N ALA A 102 -8.50 3.32 -8.99
CA ALA A 102 -7.42 2.33 -9.15
C ALA A 102 -6.44 2.77 -10.25
N LYS A 103 -5.16 2.70 -9.92
CA LYS A 103 -4.07 2.92 -10.89
C LYS A 103 -3.13 1.73 -10.86
N TRP A 104 -3.34 0.85 -11.80
CA TRP A 104 -2.52 -0.35 -11.93
C TRP A 104 -1.16 -0.03 -12.59
#